data_3498174e17d235ec833decb55b96463b
#
_entry.id   3498174e17d235ec833decb55b96463b
#
_cell.length_a   1.000
_cell.length_b   1.000
_cell.length_c   1.000
_cell.angle_alpha   90.00
_cell.angle_beta   90.00
_cell.angle_gamma   90.00
#
_symmetry.space_group_name_H-M   'P 1'
#
loop_
_entity.id
_entity.type
_entity.pdbx_description
1 polymer ?
#
loop_
_entity_poly.entity_id
_entity_poly.type
_entity_poly.pdbx_seq_one_letter_code
_entity_poly.pdbx_strand_id
1 'polypeptide(L)'
;MKKKKFVYKNIKYMNEMHEFYDETLASLNVSYVESYINTSFGRTHSLLVGDPAKPKICTIHGGNGITTLNLKLFLPLLKDFSIIAPDVVGMPGKSAPYRNISSSKDEYGLWIKEVLDYYKVDKISFVVSSYSSSMFLSFAKSHPEMVDKALLLVPSGIAHGPIMPMMGKMVVPFITYFFHPTVKGLNGVIRCMGGKGDEIWRKFFNLMMSGYKMEMRPPREYKKEELKCINSPLLIIASDNDIFFPADRVFKKAREIFDCPVHFVRIKSKHLPSEKVMIKVCNKTTEFFLNE
;
A
#
# COMPACT_ATOMS: atom_id res chain seq x y z
N MET A 1 12.33 26.54 -8.79
CA MET A 1 12.11 25.43 -7.84
C MET A 1 10.62 25.30 -7.53
N LYS A 2 9.97 24.16 -7.81
CA LYS A 2 8.57 23.94 -7.40
C LYS A 2 8.51 23.94 -5.87
N LYS A 3 7.60 24.74 -5.28
CA LYS A 3 7.35 24.75 -3.83
C LYS A 3 7.00 23.35 -3.36
N LYS A 4 7.82 22.74 -2.50
CA LYS A 4 7.53 21.42 -1.88
C LYS A 4 6.24 21.54 -1.08
N LYS A 5 5.23 20.73 -1.39
CA LYS A 5 3.93 20.75 -0.69
C LYS A 5 4.03 19.92 0.59
N PHE A 6 4.08 20.59 1.74
CA PHE A 6 3.95 19.95 3.05
C PHE A 6 2.59 19.25 3.18
N VAL A 7 2.60 17.99 3.56
CA VAL A 7 1.41 17.12 3.48
C VAL A 7 0.52 17.17 4.73
N TYR A 8 0.99 17.71 5.83
CA TYR A 8 0.17 17.96 7.01
C TYR A 8 -0.36 19.39 7.02
N LYS A 9 -1.43 19.65 7.78
CA LYS A 9 -1.92 21.02 7.98
C LYS A 9 -0.90 21.87 8.72
N ASN A 10 -0.25 21.29 9.74
CA ASN A 10 0.84 21.90 10.51
C ASN A 10 1.69 20.82 11.20
N ILE A 11 2.73 21.24 11.93
CA ILE A 11 3.67 20.38 12.65
C ILE A 11 2.97 19.57 13.75
N LYS A 12 1.98 20.14 14.46
CA LYS A 12 1.24 19.43 15.50
C LYS A 12 0.62 18.14 14.97
N TYR A 13 -0.10 18.21 13.85
CA TYR A 13 -0.70 17.01 13.23
C TYR A 13 0.34 16.00 12.71
N MET A 14 1.50 16.47 12.28
CA MET A 14 2.61 15.59 11.94
C MET A 14 3.09 14.82 13.18
N ASN A 15 3.30 15.52 14.30
CA ASN A 15 3.75 14.89 15.55
C ASN A 15 2.72 13.90 16.09
N GLU A 16 1.43 14.24 16.09
CA GLU A 16 0.34 13.32 16.47
C GLU A 16 0.31 12.06 15.59
N MET A 17 0.60 12.18 14.30
CA MET A 17 0.71 11.02 13.40
C MET A 17 1.96 10.19 13.70
N HIS A 18 3.08 10.82 14.05
CA HIS A 18 4.30 10.10 14.44
C HIS A 18 4.12 9.36 15.77
N GLU A 19 3.48 9.98 16.76
CA GLU A 19 3.11 9.34 18.04
C GLU A 19 2.22 8.11 17.78
N PHE A 20 1.19 8.27 16.96
CA PHE A 20 0.32 7.16 16.56
C PHE A 20 1.09 6.05 15.81
N TYR A 21 2.04 6.43 14.96
CA TYR A 21 2.92 5.50 14.26
C TYR A 21 3.72 4.66 15.27
N ASP A 22 4.35 5.31 16.25
CA ASP A 22 5.18 4.65 17.27
C ASP A 22 4.34 3.75 18.19
N GLU A 23 3.18 4.21 18.64
CA GLU A 23 2.23 3.40 19.41
C GLU A 23 1.81 2.15 18.62
N THR A 24 1.51 2.32 17.33
CA THR A 24 1.11 1.21 16.47
C THR A 24 2.26 0.24 16.27
N LEU A 25 3.47 0.73 16.02
CA LEU A 25 4.66 -0.10 15.85
C LEU A 25 4.96 -0.91 17.11
N ALA A 26 4.93 -0.28 18.27
CA ALA A 26 5.13 -0.95 19.56
C ALA A 26 4.08 -2.06 19.79
N SER A 27 2.82 -1.83 19.38
CA SER A 27 1.73 -2.79 19.53
C SER A 27 1.89 -4.06 18.68
N LEU A 28 2.74 -4.03 17.64
CA LEU A 28 2.99 -5.20 16.80
C LEU A 28 3.83 -6.26 17.51
N ASN A 29 4.57 -5.88 18.56
CA ASN A 29 5.44 -6.78 19.34
C ASN A 29 6.39 -7.61 18.47
N VAL A 30 7.10 -6.95 17.55
CA VAL A 30 8.04 -7.55 16.60
C VAL A 30 9.42 -6.91 16.73
N SER A 31 10.47 -7.68 16.42
CA SER A 31 11.81 -7.11 16.26
C SER A 31 11.92 -6.33 14.96
N TYR A 32 12.61 -5.20 14.98
CA TYR A 32 12.86 -4.40 13.79
C TYR A 32 14.17 -3.59 13.90
N VAL A 33 14.68 -3.20 12.73
CA VAL A 33 15.75 -2.22 12.59
C VAL A 33 15.19 -1.04 11.81
N GLU A 34 15.31 0.16 12.38
CA GLU A 34 14.88 1.42 11.76
C GLU A 34 16.03 2.04 10.96
N SER A 35 15.75 2.52 9.77
CA SER A 35 16.71 3.16 8.88
C SER A 35 16.14 4.42 8.25
N TYR A 36 17.01 5.38 7.97
CA TYR A 36 16.69 6.58 7.21
C TYR A 36 17.58 6.67 5.98
N ILE A 37 16.97 6.55 4.82
CA ILE A 37 17.61 6.46 3.51
C ILE A 37 17.49 7.80 2.79
N ASN A 38 18.59 8.34 2.30
CA ASN A 38 18.54 9.54 1.46
C ASN A 38 18.22 9.13 0.03
N THR A 39 17.03 9.47 -0.44
CA THR A 39 16.57 9.23 -1.81
C THR A 39 16.47 10.55 -2.58
N SER A 40 16.44 10.48 -3.91
CA SER A 40 16.21 11.65 -4.79
C SER A 40 14.90 12.39 -4.50
N PHE A 41 13.96 11.73 -3.82
CA PHE A 41 12.64 12.28 -3.49
C PHE A 41 12.52 12.81 -2.06
N GLY A 42 13.53 12.54 -1.23
CA GLY A 42 13.60 12.97 0.16
C GLY A 42 14.06 11.85 1.09
N ARG A 43 14.30 12.20 2.34
CA ARG A 43 14.67 11.23 3.37
C ARG A 43 13.53 10.24 3.56
N THR A 44 13.80 8.97 3.29
CA THR A 44 12.86 7.86 3.40
C THR A 44 13.15 7.11 4.70
N HIS A 45 12.15 7.00 5.57
CA HIS A 45 12.17 6.10 6.72
C HIS A 45 11.80 4.69 6.26
N SER A 46 12.46 3.68 6.80
CA SER A 46 12.22 2.28 6.45
C SER A 46 12.48 1.37 7.64
N LEU A 47 11.65 0.34 7.78
CA LEU A 47 11.80 -0.71 8.77
C LEU A 47 12.26 -2.00 8.08
N LEU A 48 13.24 -2.68 8.67
CA LEU A 48 13.50 -4.10 8.41
C LEU A 48 12.94 -4.88 9.59
N VAL A 49 11.88 -5.66 9.37
CA VAL A 49 11.08 -6.29 10.42
C VAL A 49 11.26 -7.80 10.39
N GLY A 50 11.38 -8.41 11.57
CA GLY A 50 11.52 -9.85 11.75
C GLY A 50 12.98 -10.31 11.78
N ASP A 51 13.18 -11.61 11.59
CA ASP A 51 14.50 -12.25 11.63
C ASP A 51 15.28 -11.96 10.33
N PRO A 52 16.41 -11.22 10.39
CA PRO A 52 17.19 -10.85 9.21
C PRO A 52 17.82 -12.04 8.46
N ALA A 53 17.88 -13.22 9.08
CA ALA A 53 18.39 -14.45 8.45
C ALA A 53 17.38 -15.08 7.47
N LYS A 54 16.08 -14.72 7.58
CA LYS A 54 15.04 -15.22 6.68
C LYS A 54 15.08 -14.51 5.33
N PRO A 55 14.52 -15.14 4.26
CA PRO A 55 14.35 -14.50 2.97
C PRO A 55 13.63 -13.15 3.11
N LYS A 56 14.13 -12.13 2.42
CA LYS A 56 13.56 -10.79 2.46
C LYS A 56 12.43 -10.64 1.45
N ILE A 57 11.35 -9.98 1.88
CA ILE A 57 10.30 -9.48 1.00
C ILE A 57 10.15 -7.98 1.21
N CYS A 58 9.63 -7.26 0.20
CA CYS A 58 9.35 -5.84 0.31
C CYS A 58 7.84 -5.60 0.37
N THR A 59 7.38 -4.83 1.35
CA THR A 59 5.99 -4.37 1.41
C THR A 59 5.91 -2.85 1.40
N ILE A 60 4.94 -2.31 0.66
CA ILE A 60 4.70 -0.86 0.58
C ILE A 60 3.25 -0.62 0.95
N HIS A 61 2.99 0.34 1.84
CA HIS A 61 1.64 0.66 2.26
C HIS A 61 0.79 1.30 1.14
N GLY A 62 -0.51 1.11 1.20
CA GLY A 62 -1.46 1.72 0.27
C GLY A 62 -1.52 3.25 0.37
N GLY A 63 -2.22 3.88 -0.57
CA GLY A 63 -2.37 5.33 -0.63
C GLY A 63 -2.95 5.92 0.65
N ASN A 64 -2.36 7.04 1.12
CA ASN A 64 -2.72 7.71 2.37
C ASN A 64 -2.62 6.80 3.62
N GLY A 65 -1.97 5.65 3.51
CA GLY A 65 -1.73 4.72 4.61
C GLY A 65 -0.43 5.02 5.36
N ILE A 66 -0.12 4.18 6.36
CA ILE A 66 1.15 4.16 7.09
C ILE A 66 1.71 2.73 7.14
N THR A 67 3.03 2.62 7.21
CA THR A 67 3.73 1.33 7.20
C THR A 67 3.33 0.42 8.37
N THR A 68 3.11 0.96 9.56
CA THR A 68 2.79 0.15 10.75
C THR A 68 1.42 -0.53 10.65
N LEU A 69 0.40 0.15 10.09
CA LEU A 69 -0.90 -0.49 9.81
C LEU A 69 -0.82 -1.49 8.67
N ASN A 70 0.03 -1.24 7.67
CA ASN A 70 0.27 -2.21 6.59
C ASN A 70 0.97 -3.47 7.13
N LEU A 71 2.00 -3.30 7.96
CA LEU A 71 2.67 -4.41 8.64
C LEU A 71 1.70 -5.25 9.49
N LYS A 72 0.78 -4.59 10.23
CA LYS A 72 -0.26 -5.30 10.99
C LYS A 72 -1.07 -6.28 10.13
N LEU A 73 -1.36 -5.91 8.88
CA LEU A 73 -2.09 -6.79 7.97
C LEU A 73 -1.26 -8.01 7.52
N PHE A 74 0.05 -7.84 7.43
CA PHE A 74 0.97 -8.85 6.88
C PHE A 74 1.86 -9.52 7.95
N LEU A 75 1.57 -9.33 9.25
CA LEU A 75 2.30 -9.97 10.35
C LEU A 75 2.49 -11.49 10.19
N PRO A 76 1.50 -12.28 9.71
CA PRO A 76 1.69 -13.71 9.54
C PRO A 76 2.84 -14.10 8.61
N LEU A 77 3.26 -13.22 7.69
CA LEU A 77 4.39 -13.48 6.79
C LEU A 77 5.74 -13.48 7.51
N LEU A 78 5.85 -12.87 8.69
CA LEU A 78 7.08 -12.89 9.50
C LEU A 78 7.47 -14.29 9.99
N LYS A 79 6.53 -15.25 9.92
CA LYS A 79 6.84 -16.66 10.20
C LYS A 79 7.91 -17.18 9.24
N ASP A 80 7.88 -16.79 7.97
CA ASP A 80 8.70 -17.36 6.91
C ASP A 80 9.65 -16.34 6.27
N PHE A 81 9.40 -15.03 6.43
CA PHE A 81 10.14 -13.95 5.80
C PHE A 81 10.57 -12.86 6.79
N SER A 82 11.57 -12.09 6.41
CA SER A 82 11.81 -10.74 6.94
C SER A 82 11.25 -9.70 5.96
N ILE A 83 10.80 -8.55 6.47
CA ILE A 83 10.06 -7.58 5.68
C ILE A 83 10.80 -6.24 5.64
N ILE A 84 11.16 -5.79 4.44
CA ILE A 84 11.55 -4.40 4.17
C ILE A 84 10.27 -3.60 3.97
N ALA A 85 10.06 -2.59 4.81
CA ALA A 85 8.82 -1.81 4.84
C ALA A 85 9.12 -0.30 4.88
N PRO A 86 9.31 0.36 3.73
CA PRO A 86 9.53 1.79 3.67
C PRO A 86 8.24 2.58 3.83
N ASP A 87 8.32 3.73 4.50
CA ASP A 87 7.29 4.77 4.47
C ASP A 87 7.38 5.54 3.16
N VAL A 88 6.27 5.68 2.46
CA VAL A 88 6.24 6.39 1.17
C VAL A 88 6.44 7.89 1.38
N VAL A 89 7.42 8.48 0.69
CA VAL A 89 7.70 9.92 0.73
C VAL A 89 6.46 10.72 0.34
N GLY A 90 6.13 11.74 1.14
CA GLY A 90 4.96 12.58 0.90
C GLY A 90 3.61 11.92 1.22
N MET A 91 3.64 10.79 1.93
CA MET A 91 2.48 10.16 2.57
C MET A 91 2.60 10.23 4.09
N PRO A 92 1.57 9.82 4.87
CA PRO A 92 1.68 9.76 6.33
C PRO A 92 2.78 8.77 6.75
N GLY A 93 3.47 9.07 7.85
CA GLY A 93 4.60 8.28 8.36
C GLY A 93 5.80 9.15 8.65
N LYS A 94 6.97 8.54 8.81
CA LYS A 94 8.21 9.20 9.25
C LYS A 94 9.13 9.62 8.10
N SER A 95 8.77 9.34 6.85
CA SER A 95 9.49 9.84 5.67
C SER A 95 9.29 11.33 5.45
N ALA A 96 10.09 11.94 4.59
CA ALA A 96 10.00 13.36 4.26
C ALA A 96 8.54 13.78 3.97
N PRO A 97 7.99 14.75 4.72
CA PRO A 97 6.57 15.10 4.68
C PRO A 97 6.23 16.06 3.52
N TYR A 98 6.89 15.90 2.38
CA TYR A 98 6.70 16.75 1.21
C TYR A 98 6.35 15.90 -0.01
N ARG A 99 5.22 16.19 -0.64
CA ARG A 99 4.78 15.50 -1.85
C ARG A 99 5.49 16.05 -3.08
N ASN A 100 6.63 15.48 -3.41
CA ASN A 100 7.47 15.81 -4.55
C ASN A 100 7.70 14.64 -5.51
N ILE A 101 7.00 13.53 -5.28
CA ILE A 101 7.00 12.35 -6.13
C ILE A 101 5.70 12.28 -6.95
N SER A 102 5.77 11.79 -8.19
CA SER A 102 4.65 11.75 -9.12
C SER A 102 4.43 10.35 -9.69
N SER A 103 3.21 9.85 -9.54
CA SER A 103 2.80 8.58 -10.15
C SER A 103 2.77 8.63 -11.68
N SER A 104 2.49 9.82 -12.27
CA SER A 104 2.40 9.97 -13.73
C SER A 104 3.76 9.95 -14.44
N LYS A 105 4.87 10.11 -13.70
CA LYS A 105 6.24 10.10 -14.23
C LYS A 105 7.01 8.83 -13.88
N ASP A 106 6.33 7.83 -13.32
CA ASP A 106 6.93 6.58 -12.82
C ASP A 106 8.04 6.79 -11.77
N GLU A 107 8.02 7.93 -11.08
CA GLU A 107 9.03 8.30 -10.07
C GLU A 107 8.99 7.36 -8.86
N TYR A 108 7.87 6.67 -8.59
CA TYR A 108 7.79 5.64 -7.55
C TYR A 108 8.69 4.42 -7.86
N GLY A 109 8.85 4.07 -9.14
CA GLY A 109 9.76 2.99 -9.55
C GLY A 109 11.20 3.31 -9.18
N LEU A 110 11.66 4.53 -9.48
CA LEU A 110 13.00 4.99 -9.12
C LEU A 110 13.18 5.07 -7.58
N TRP A 111 12.16 5.59 -6.86
CA TRP A 111 12.20 5.63 -5.40
C TRP A 111 12.34 4.24 -4.77
N ILE A 112 11.58 3.24 -5.26
CA ILE A 112 11.68 1.85 -4.79
C ILE A 112 13.09 1.31 -5.07
N LYS A 113 13.65 1.58 -6.26
CA LYS A 113 15.01 1.16 -6.63
C LYS A 113 16.05 1.69 -5.63
N GLU A 114 16.00 3.00 -5.32
CA GLU A 114 16.93 3.64 -4.38
C GLU A 114 16.81 3.05 -2.95
N VAL A 115 15.59 2.67 -2.53
CA VAL A 115 15.37 1.98 -1.25
C VAL A 115 16.00 0.58 -1.26
N LEU A 116 15.78 -0.20 -2.31
CA LEU A 116 16.35 -1.56 -2.43
C LEU A 116 17.87 -1.55 -2.56
N ASP A 117 18.45 -0.57 -3.23
CA ASP A 117 19.89 -0.38 -3.32
C ASP A 117 20.54 -0.17 -1.95
N TYR A 118 19.89 0.59 -1.07
CA TYR A 118 20.35 0.75 0.32
C TYR A 118 20.45 -0.59 1.05
N TYR A 119 19.47 -1.49 0.83
CA TYR A 119 19.46 -2.83 1.42
C TYR A 119 20.33 -3.84 0.67
N LYS A 120 20.99 -3.43 -0.42
CA LYS A 120 21.84 -4.30 -1.28
C LYS A 120 21.06 -5.53 -1.76
N VAL A 121 19.86 -5.29 -2.27
CA VAL A 121 18.96 -6.34 -2.76
C VAL A 121 18.97 -6.35 -4.27
N ASP A 122 19.43 -7.45 -4.88
CA ASP A 122 19.47 -7.63 -6.33
C ASP A 122 18.12 -8.14 -6.87
N LYS A 123 17.44 -9.01 -6.12
CA LYS A 123 16.14 -9.57 -6.51
C LYS A 123 15.28 -9.83 -5.27
N ILE A 124 13.98 -9.51 -5.34
CA ILE A 124 13.09 -9.58 -4.19
C ILE A 124 11.63 -9.84 -4.58
N SER A 125 10.90 -10.55 -3.72
CA SER A 125 9.46 -10.67 -3.83
C SER A 125 8.73 -9.51 -3.15
N PHE A 126 7.61 -9.07 -3.77
CA PHE A 126 6.83 -7.92 -3.30
C PHE A 126 5.47 -8.31 -2.76
N VAL A 127 5.07 -7.64 -1.68
CA VAL A 127 3.71 -7.71 -1.10
C VAL A 127 3.12 -6.30 -1.13
N VAL A 128 2.27 -6.02 -2.10
CA VAL A 128 1.70 -4.68 -2.30
C VAL A 128 0.18 -4.72 -2.32
N SER A 129 -0.44 -3.63 -1.85
CA SER A 129 -1.89 -3.55 -1.76
C SER A 129 -2.42 -2.18 -2.21
N SER A 130 -3.56 -2.17 -2.88
CA SER A 130 -4.23 -0.94 -3.26
C SER A 130 -3.30 -0.03 -4.10
N TYR A 131 -3.11 1.22 -3.70
CA TYR A 131 -2.30 2.21 -4.39
C TYR A 131 -0.84 1.76 -4.61
N SER A 132 -0.25 1.01 -3.66
CA SER A 132 1.13 0.55 -3.81
C SER A 132 1.31 -0.50 -4.91
N SER A 133 0.25 -1.13 -5.39
CA SER A 133 0.33 -1.97 -6.60
C SER A 133 0.70 -1.15 -7.84
N SER A 134 0.18 0.07 -7.99
CA SER A 134 0.59 0.97 -9.07
C SER A 134 2.04 1.46 -8.91
N MET A 135 2.51 1.65 -7.66
CA MET A 135 3.92 1.97 -7.40
C MET A 135 4.83 0.80 -7.80
N PHE A 136 4.44 -0.43 -7.42
CA PHE A 136 5.14 -1.64 -7.82
C PHE A 136 5.19 -1.81 -9.35
N LEU A 137 4.08 -1.58 -10.07
CA LEU A 137 4.06 -1.66 -11.52
C LEU A 137 4.99 -0.63 -12.17
N SER A 138 5.12 0.56 -11.58
CA SER A 138 6.11 1.55 -11.98
C SER A 138 7.54 1.04 -11.82
N PHE A 139 7.83 0.33 -10.73
CA PHE A 139 9.13 -0.30 -10.48
C PHE A 139 9.37 -1.48 -11.42
N ALA A 140 8.43 -2.42 -11.48
CA ALA A 140 8.57 -3.67 -12.22
C ALA A 140 8.75 -3.46 -13.72
N LYS A 141 8.14 -2.42 -14.30
CA LYS A 141 8.36 -2.09 -15.72
C LYS A 141 9.75 -1.52 -16.02
N SER A 142 10.41 -0.91 -15.03
CA SER A 142 11.72 -0.29 -15.20
C SER A 142 12.87 -1.18 -14.74
N HIS A 143 12.58 -2.10 -13.79
CA HIS A 143 13.53 -3.02 -13.17
C HIS A 143 12.94 -4.43 -13.05
N PRO A 144 12.49 -5.04 -14.16
CA PRO A 144 11.85 -6.36 -14.12
C PRO A 144 12.77 -7.45 -13.60
N GLU A 145 14.09 -7.32 -13.80
CA GLU A 145 15.13 -8.25 -13.33
C GLU A 145 15.21 -8.32 -11.79
N MET A 146 14.83 -7.25 -11.10
CA MET A 146 14.83 -7.20 -9.63
C MET A 146 13.58 -7.78 -9.00
N VAL A 147 12.57 -8.15 -9.78
CA VAL A 147 11.34 -8.76 -9.28
C VAL A 147 11.46 -10.27 -9.32
N ASP A 148 11.31 -10.90 -8.16
CA ASP A 148 11.21 -12.36 -8.06
C ASP A 148 9.77 -12.81 -8.29
N LYS A 149 8.88 -12.54 -7.34
CA LYS A 149 7.43 -12.77 -7.42
C LYS A 149 6.69 -11.58 -6.80
N ALA A 150 5.40 -11.41 -7.07
CA ALA A 150 4.63 -10.36 -6.40
C ALA A 150 3.21 -10.77 -6.06
N LEU A 151 2.78 -10.44 -4.82
CA LEU A 151 1.38 -10.37 -4.44
C LEU A 151 0.85 -8.96 -4.74
N LEU A 152 -0.21 -8.89 -5.50
CA LEU A 152 -1.02 -7.68 -5.74
C LEU A 152 -2.38 -7.86 -5.07
N LEU A 153 -2.57 -7.29 -3.87
CA LEU A 153 -3.83 -7.39 -3.12
C LEU A 153 -4.72 -6.18 -3.40
N VAL A 154 -5.97 -6.42 -3.82
CA VAL A 154 -6.95 -5.37 -4.20
C VAL A 154 -6.31 -4.25 -5.04
N PRO A 155 -5.68 -4.59 -6.16
CA PRO A 155 -4.66 -3.77 -6.79
C PRO A 155 -5.22 -2.60 -7.59
N SER A 156 -4.60 -1.45 -7.43
CA SER A 156 -4.67 -0.34 -8.38
C SER A 156 -3.72 -0.56 -9.56
N GLY A 157 -3.81 0.29 -10.57
CA GLY A 157 -2.92 0.25 -11.74
C GLY A 157 -3.38 -0.69 -12.85
N ILE A 158 -4.34 -1.56 -12.59
CA ILE A 158 -4.89 -2.56 -13.53
C ILE A 158 -6.23 -2.06 -14.09
N ALA A 159 -7.24 -1.92 -13.24
CA ALA A 159 -8.55 -1.42 -13.63
C ALA A 159 -9.26 -0.74 -12.46
N HIS A 160 -9.91 0.39 -12.73
CA HIS A 160 -10.75 1.07 -11.75
C HIS A 160 -12.18 0.53 -11.73
N GLY A 161 -12.81 0.65 -10.58
CA GLY A 161 -14.25 0.45 -10.43
C GLY A 161 -15.07 1.53 -11.13
N PRO A 162 -16.38 1.33 -11.26
CA PRO A 162 -17.25 2.32 -11.87
C PRO A 162 -17.36 3.58 -10.97
N ILE A 163 -17.17 4.76 -11.59
CA ILE A 163 -17.06 6.04 -10.89
C ILE A 163 -18.34 6.37 -10.09
N MET A 164 -19.53 6.16 -10.66
CA MET A 164 -20.80 6.54 -10.03
C MET A 164 -21.04 5.81 -8.69
N PRO A 165 -20.94 4.48 -8.58
CA PRO A 165 -21.05 3.78 -7.29
C PRO A 165 -19.97 4.19 -6.29
N MET A 166 -18.73 4.44 -6.74
CA MET A 166 -17.65 4.92 -5.89
C MET A 166 -17.96 6.30 -5.31
N MET A 167 -18.47 7.23 -6.14
CA MET A 167 -18.87 8.57 -5.69
C MET A 167 -19.96 8.49 -4.60
N GLY A 168 -21.05 7.77 -4.84
CA GLY A 168 -22.14 7.66 -3.86
C GLY A 168 -21.73 6.98 -2.55
N LYS A 169 -20.98 5.89 -2.63
CA LYS A 169 -20.63 5.09 -1.45
C LYS A 169 -19.46 5.65 -0.63
N MET A 170 -18.59 6.44 -1.22
CA MET A 170 -17.39 6.96 -0.56
C MET A 170 -17.44 8.47 -0.36
N VAL A 171 -17.69 9.23 -1.41
CA VAL A 171 -17.61 10.70 -1.33
C VAL A 171 -18.66 11.27 -0.37
N VAL A 172 -19.87 10.73 -0.39
CA VAL A 172 -20.95 11.20 0.51
C VAL A 172 -20.58 11.03 1.99
N PRO A 173 -20.16 9.84 2.49
CA PRO A 173 -19.69 9.70 3.87
C PRO A 173 -18.49 10.60 4.22
N PHE A 174 -17.54 10.79 3.30
CA PHE A 174 -16.39 11.66 3.51
C PHE A 174 -16.81 13.14 3.64
N ILE A 175 -17.65 13.64 2.74
CA ILE A 175 -18.18 15.00 2.80
C ILE A 175 -19.01 15.21 4.07
N THR A 176 -19.89 14.26 4.40
CA THR A 176 -20.70 14.33 5.62
C THR A 176 -19.81 14.43 6.86
N TYR A 177 -18.78 13.59 6.95
CA TYR A 177 -17.83 13.66 8.07
C TYR A 177 -17.05 14.97 8.09
N PHE A 178 -16.65 15.50 6.92
CA PHE A 178 -15.88 16.74 6.83
C PHE A 178 -16.65 17.93 7.42
N PHE A 179 -17.96 18.04 7.14
CA PHE A 179 -18.80 19.11 7.67
C PHE A 179 -19.35 18.84 9.08
N HIS A 180 -19.54 17.57 9.42
CA HIS A 180 -20.07 17.12 10.72
C HIS A 180 -19.20 16.00 11.28
N PRO A 181 -18.03 16.34 11.93
CA PRO A 181 -17.07 15.35 12.41
C PRO A 181 -17.58 14.65 13.68
N THR A 182 -18.45 13.66 13.48
CA THR A 182 -18.99 12.83 14.56
C THR A 182 -18.41 11.42 14.50
N VAL A 183 -18.40 10.70 15.65
CA VAL A 183 -18.01 9.29 15.71
C VAL A 183 -18.83 8.42 14.76
N LYS A 184 -20.12 8.72 14.62
CA LYS A 184 -21.04 8.03 13.67
C LYS A 184 -20.61 8.26 12.22
N GLY A 185 -20.26 9.50 11.85
CA GLY A 185 -19.76 9.86 10.52
C GLY A 185 -18.43 9.16 10.21
N LEU A 186 -17.49 9.17 11.16
CA LEU A 186 -16.20 8.50 11.02
C LEU A 186 -16.36 6.98 10.82
N ASN A 187 -17.21 6.35 11.62
CA ASN A 187 -17.55 4.94 11.45
C ASN A 187 -18.21 4.65 10.09
N GLY A 188 -18.92 5.62 9.52
CA GLY A 188 -19.45 5.56 8.14
C GLY A 188 -18.32 5.45 7.12
N VAL A 189 -17.33 6.35 7.21
CA VAL A 189 -16.14 6.35 6.35
C VAL A 189 -15.39 5.01 6.46
N ILE A 190 -15.10 4.55 7.69
CA ILE A 190 -14.37 3.30 7.93
C ILE A 190 -15.12 2.10 7.34
N ARG A 191 -16.45 2.03 7.51
CA ARG A 191 -17.28 0.94 6.96
C ARG A 191 -17.30 0.91 5.43
N CYS A 192 -17.18 2.07 4.77
CA CYS A 192 -17.06 2.11 3.31
C CYS A 192 -15.82 1.39 2.81
N MET A 193 -14.72 1.56 3.53
CA MET A 193 -13.44 0.89 3.23
C MET A 193 -13.44 -0.60 3.59
N GLY A 194 -14.30 -1.04 4.51
CA GLY A 194 -14.34 -2.43 4.98
C GLY A 194 -13.90 -2.61 6.43
N GLY A 195 -13.39 -1.56 7.07
CA GLY A 195 -12.99 -1.61 8.47
C GLY A 195 -14.18 -1.84 9.41
N LYS A 196 -13.94 -2.53 10.53
CA LYS A 196 -14.94 -2.81 11.55
C LYS A 196 -15.17 -1.67 12.55
N GLY A 197 -14.42 -0.58 12.42
CA GLY A 197 -14.46 0.55 13.36
C GLY A 197 -13.71 0.28 14.65
N ASP A 198 -12.69 -0.56 14.62
CA ASP A 198 -11.76 -0.77 15.72
C ASP A 198 -11.10 0.54 16.11
N GLU A 199 -10.71 0.69 17.36
CA GLU A 199 -10.19 1.93 17.90
C GLU A 199 -8.97 2.44 17.13
N ILE A 200 -8.06 1.53 16.74
CA ILE A 200 -6.87 1.86 15.97
C ILE A 200 -7.22 2.47 14.59
N TRP A 201 -8.21 1.91 13.90
CA TRP A 201 -8.67 2.47 12.62
C TRP A 201 -9.41 3.79 12.82
N ARG A 202 -10.19 3.94 13.89
CA ARG A 202 -10.83 5.23 14.21
C ARG A 202 -9.80 6.32 14.49
N LYS A 203 -8.78 6.02 15.31
CA LYS A 203 -7.69 6.98 15.60
C LYS A 203 -6.96 7.37 14.32
N PHE A 204 -6.58 6.40 13.49
CA PHE A 204 -5.91 6.66 12.21
C PHE A 204 -6.75 7.53 11.26
N PHE A 205 -7.99 7.13 10.98
CA PHE A 205 -8.85 7.90 10.06
C PHE A 205 -9.17 9.30 10.59
N ASN A 206 -9.32 9.47 11.90
CA ASN A 206 -9.49 10.79 12.51
C ASN A 206 -8.26 11.67 12.27
N LEU A 207 -7.05 11.19 12.54
CA LEU A 207 -5.81 11.93 12.29
C LEU A 207 -5.64 12.27 10.81
N MET A 208 -5.91 11.30 9.94
CA MET A 208 -5.81 11.49 8.50
C MET A 208 -6.78 12.55 7.99
N MET A 209 -8.05 12.51 8.41
CA MET A 209 -9.08 13.46 7.98
C MET A 209 -8.87 14.86 8.58
N SER A 210 -8.41 14.93 9.83
CA SER A 210 -8.26 16.20 10.55
C SER A 210 -6.99 16.93 10.17
N GLY A 211 -5.88 16.24 9.95
CA GLY A 211 -4.54 16.84 9.91
C GLY A 211 -3.74 16.62 8.64
N TYR A 212 -4.14 15.68 7.78
CA TYR A 212 -3.37 15.31 6.59
C TYR A 212 -4.06 15.79 5.30
N LYS A 213 -3.27 16.25 4.34
CA LYS A 213 -3.73 16.64 2.99
C LYS A 213 -3.67 15.42 2.09
N MET A 214 -4.76 14.66 2.04
CA MET A 214 -4.85 13.40 1.32
C MET A 214 -4.42 13.50 -0.15
N GLU A 215 -3.78 12.45 -0.65
CA GLU A 215 -3.58 12.25 -2.07
C GLU A 215 -4.91 11.76 -2.68
N MET A 216 -5.50 12.61 -3.48
CA MET A 216 -6.81 12.36 -4.10
C MET A 216 -6.71 11.95 -5.57
N ARG A 217 -5.50 12.02 -6.16
CA ARG A 217 -5.32 11.61 -7.55
C ARG A 217 -5.42 10.09 -7.63
N PRO A 218 -6.27 9.56 -8.52
CA PRO A 218 -6.34 8.12 -8.71
C PRO A 218 -4.98 7.63 -9.24
N PRO A 219 -4.54 6.41 -8.84
CA PRO A 219 -3.39 5.79 -9.47
C PRO A 219 -3.69 5.58 -10.96
N ARG A 220 -2.67 5.77 -11.82
CA ARG A 220 -2.84 5.53 -13.25
C ARG A 220 -3.09 4.05 -13.53
N GLU A 221 -3.81 3.73 -14.58
CA GLU A 221 -3.87 2.39 -15.17
C GLU A 221 -2.73 2.22 -16.17
N TYR A 222 -2.15 1.02 -16.20
CA TYR A 222 -1.08 0.65 -17.12
C TYR A 222 -1.63 -0.07 -18.35
N LYS A 223 -0.94 0.08 -19.48
CA LYS A 223 -1.25 -0.60 -20.73
C LYS A 223 -0.35 -1.82 -20.91
N LYS A 224 -0.76 -2.76 -21.77
CA LYS A 224 0.00 -3.97 -22.08
C LYS A 224 1.43 -3.65 -22.51
N GLU A 225 1.59 -2.68 -23.40
CA GLU A 225 2.88 -2.29 -23.97
C GLU A 225 3.88 -1.83 -22.92
N GLU A 226 3.38 -1.29 -21.81
CA GLU A 226 4.20 -0.82 -20.69
C GLU A 226 4.65 -1.93 -19.76
N LEU A 227 3.91 -3.04 -19.70
CA LEU A 227 4.09 -4.12 -18.74
C LEU A 227 4.64 -5.43 -19.38
N LYS A 228 4.83 -5.46 -20.69
CA LYS A 228 5.35 -6.63 -21.42
C LYS A 228 6.74 -7.11 -20.99
N CYS A 229 7.50 -6.26 -20.30
CA CYS A 229 8.80 -6.61 -19.75
C CYS A 229 8.71 -7.37 -18.41
N ILE A 230 7.55 -7.42 -17.78
CA ILE A 230 7.34 -8.15 -16.54
C ILE A 230 7.16 -9.62 -16.85
N ASN A 231 8.16 -10.43 -16.51
CA ASN A 231 8.15 -11.88 -16.70
C ASN A 231 7.95 -12.66 -15.40
N SER A 232 8.08 -11.99 -14.26
CA SER A 232 7.97 -12.59 -12.94
C SER A 232 6.54 -13.00 -12.63
N PRO A 233 6.32 -14.15 -11.95
CA PRO A 233 4.99 -14.61 -11.59
C PRO A 233 4.26 -13.63 -10.65
N LEU A 234 2.97 -13.44 -10.89
CA LEU A 234 2.09 -12.57 -10.10
C LEU A 234 0.98 -13.37 -9.43
N LEU A 235 0.72 -13.08 -8.16
CA LEU A 235 -0.49 -13.50 -7.44
C LEU A 235 -1.40 -12.28 -7.31
N ILE A 236 -2.52 -12.26 -8.01
CA ILE A 236 -3.50 -11.19 -7.95
C ILE A 236 -4.69 -11.63 -7.10
N ILE A 237 -4.83 -11.02 -5.92
CA ILE A 237 -5.97 -11.25 -5.03
C ILE A 237 -6.88 -10.03 -5.09
N ALA A 238 -8.10 -10.20 -5.62
CA ALA A 238 -9.07 -9.12 -5.72
C ALA A 238 -10.39 -9.49 -5.05
N SER A 239 -11.15 -8.47 -4.68
CA SER A 239 -12.37 -8.62 -3.88
C SER A 239 -13.63 -8.30 -4.67
N ASP A 240 -14.68 -9.10 -4.47
CA ASP A 240 -15.98 -8.92 -5.14
C ASP A 240 -16.68 -7.62 -4.74
N ASN A 241 -16.51 -7.22 -3.48
CA ASN A 241 -17.20 -6.06 -2.91
C ASN A 241 -16.29 -4.82 -2.79
N ASP A 242 -15.16 -4.83 -3.48
CA ASP A 242 -14.29 -3.66 -3.56
C ASP A 242 -14.90 -2.62 -4.50
N ILE A 243 -15.16 -1.43 -3.97
CA ILE A 243 -15.73 -0.32 -4.75
C ILE A 243 -14.69 0.37 -5.63
N PHE A 244 -13.40 0.22 -5.33
CA PHE A 244 -12.31 0.84 -6.07
C PHE A 244 -11.79 -0.05 -7.18
N PHE A 245 -11.56 -1.35 -6.87
CA PHE A 245 -10.90 -2.31 -7.76
C PHE A 245 -11.65 -3.66 -7.74
N PRO A 246 -12.88 -3.72 -8.28
CA PRO A 246 -13.70 -4.94 -8.26
C PRO A 246 -13.04 -6.09 -9.01
N ALA A 247 -13.11 -7.31 -8.43
CA ALA A 247 -12.41 -8.49 -8.93
C ALA A 247 -12.66 -8.78 -10.42
N ASP A 248 -13.91 -8.66 -10.90
CA ASP A 248 -14.23 -8.95 -12.30
C ASP A 248 -13.50 -8.03 -13.27
N ARG A 249 -13.43 -6.72 -12.94
CA ARG A 249 -12.71 -5.74 -13.77
C ARG A 249 -11.20 -5.96 -13.72
N VAL A 250 -10.67 -6.15 -12.50
CA VAL A 250 -9.25 -6.41 -12.28
C VAL A 250 -8.81 -7.66 -13.02
N PHE A 251 -9.50 -8.79 -12.85
CA PHE A 251 -9.10 -10.05 -13.46
C PHE A 251 -9.25 -10.03 -15.00
N LYS A 252 -10.33 -9.43 -15.51
CA LYS A 252 -10.48 -9.25 -16.95
C LYS A 252 -9.31 -8.46 -17.52
N LYS A 253 -9.02 -7.29 -16.95
CA LYS A 253 -7.96 -6.42 -17.45
C LYS A 253 -6.57 -7.02 -17.24
N ALA A 254 -6.32 -7.70 -16.13
CA ALA A 254 -5.03 -8.36 -15.90
C ALA A 254 -4.70 -9.41 -16.95
N ARG A 255 -5.68 -10.21 -17.40
CA ARG A 255 -5.49 -11.18 -18.52
C ARG A 255 -5.16 -10.52 -19.86
N GLU A 256 -5.55 -9.25 -20.04
CA GLU A 256 -5.27 -8.50 -21.25
C GLU A 256 -3.86 -7.89 -21.26
N ILE A 257 -3.36 -7.46 -20.07
CA ILE A 257 -2.16 -6.62 -19.98
C ILE A 257 -0.90 -7.37 -19.52
N PHE A 258 -1.02 -8.53 -18.86
CA PHE A 258 0.13 -9.32 -18.43
C PHE A 258 0.33 -10.54 -19.35
N ASP A 259 1.55 -10.70 -19.82
CA ASP A 259 2.00 -11.88 -20.57
C ASP A 259 2.73 -12.90 -19.66
N CYS A 260 3.09 -12.52 -18.43
CA CYS A 260 3.68 -13.39 -17.43
C CYS A 260 2.66 -14.34 -16.77
N PRO A 261 3.12 -15.37 -16.02
CA PRO A 261 2.22 -16.22 -15.23
C PRO A 261 1.46 -15.42 -14.17
N VAL A 262 0.13 -15.49 -14.19
CA VAL A 262 -0.73 -14.81 -13.21
C VAL A 262 -1.66 -15.79 -12.53
N HIS A 263 -1.57 -15.89 -11.21
CA HIS A 263 -2.50 -16.64 -10.37
C HIS A 263 -3.58 -15.69 -9.83
N PHE A 264 -4.85 -16.07 -10.02
CA PHE A 264 -6.00 -15.27 -9.61
C PHE A 264 -6.69 -15.88 -8.41
N VAL A 265 -6.86 -15.10 -7.34
CA VAL A 265 -7.61 -15.50 -6.15
C VAL A 265 -8.69 -14.47 -5.85
N ARG A 266 -9.93 -14.95 -5.73
CA ARG A 266 -11.08 -14.12 -5.39
C ARG A 266 -11.38 -14.20 -3.90
N ILE A 267 -11.59 -13.05 -3.27
CA ILE A 267 -12.00 -12.97 -1.87
C ILE A 267 -13.34 -12.25 -1.71
N LYS A 268 -14.12 -12.66 -0.71
CA LYS A 268 -15.35 -11.97 -0.31
C LYS A 268 -15.02 -10.95 0.79
N SER A 269 -14.67 -9.74 0.38
CA SER A 269 -14.30 -8.64 1.28
C SER A 269 -14.70 -7.31 0.67
N LYS A 270 -14.58 -6.24 1.40
CA LYS A 270 -14.45 -4.88 0.87
C LYS A 270 -12.98 -4.56 0.62
N HIS A 271 -12.66 -3.28 0.39
CA HIS A 271 -11.30 -2.85 0.10
C HIS A 271 -10.28 -3.16 1.21
N LEU A 272 -10.66 -3.04 2.49
CA LEU A 272 -9.87 -3.48 3.63
C LEU A 272 -10.39 -4.85 4.09
N PRO A 273 -9.65 -5.95 3.83
CA PRO A 273 -10.05 -7.27 4.28
C PRO A 273 -10.00 -7.41 5.80
N SER A 274 -10.88 -8.22 6.35
CA SER A 274 -10.84 -8.55 7.78
C SER A 274 -9.60 -9.40 8.11
N GLU A 275 -9.20 -9.40 9.38
CA GLU A 275 -8.07 -10.19 9.87
C GLU A 275 -8.16 -11.67 9.45
N LYS A 276 -9.32 -12.28 9.60
CA LYS A 276 -9.56 -13.68 9.17
C LYS A 276 -9.29 -13.88 7.67
N VAL A 277 -9.62 -12.89 6.84
CA VAL A 277 -9.33 -12.94 5.39
C VAL A 277 -7.85 -12.72 5.16
N MET A 278 -7.22 -11.78 5.90
CA MET A 278 -5.78 -11.52 5.77
C MET A 278 -4.91 -12.72 6.14
N ILE A 279 -5.27 -13.51 7.17
CA ILE A 279 -4.58 -14.76 7.47
C ILE A 279 -4.59 -15.70 6.25
N LYS A 280 -5.72 -15.83 5.56
CA LYS A 280 -5.81 -16.65 4.34
C LYS A 280 -4.98 -16.07 3.19
N VAL A 281 -4.98 -14.74 3.05
CA VAL A 281 -4.15 -14.04 2.05
C VAL A 281 -2.67 -14.32 2.33
N CYS A 282 -2.21 -14.17 3.57
CA CYS A 282 -0.82 -14.43 3.95
C CYS A 282 -0.42 -15.87 3.69
N ASN A 283 -1.26 -16.86 4.06
CA ASN A 283 -0.97 -18.28 3.81
C ASN A 283 -0.83 -18.56 2.30
N LYS A 284 -1.72 -18.00 1.47
CA LYS A 284 -1.61 -18.13 0.01
C LYS A 284 -0.38 -17.43 -0.55
N THR A 285 0.03 -16.33 0.05
CA THR A 285 1.24 -15.60 -0.34
C THR A 285 2.49 -16.41 0.00
N THR A 286 2.56 -16.97 1.21
CA THR A 286 3.65 -17.87 1.61
C THR A 286 3.75 -19.08 0.69
N GLU A 287 2.62 -19.75 0.42
CA GLU A 287 2.56 -20.87 -0.51
C GLU A 287 3.09 -20.47 -1.90
N PHE A 288 2.65 -19.33 -2.43
CA PHE A 288 3.06 -18.85 -3.75
C PHE A 288 4.53 -18.43 -3.81
N PHE A 289 5.08 -17.84 -2.73
CA PHE A 289 6.47 -17.41 -2.73
C PHE A 289 7.45 -18.57 -2.52
N LEU A 290 7.10 -19.57 -1.73
CA LEU A 290 7.96 -20.70 -1.40
C LEU A 290 7.89 -21.86 -2.42
N ASN A 291 6.80 -21.97 -3.19
CA ASN A 291 6.71 -22.95 -4.26
C ASN A 291 7.45 -22.44 -5.50
N GLU A 292 8.21 -23.33 -6.15
CA GLU A 292 8.92 -23.07 -7.41
C GLU A 292 7.97 -22.84 -8.60
#